data_c1131bcf26057dca37ffb3ba63f0581b
#
_entry.id   c1131bcf26057dca37ffb3ba63f0581b
#
_cell.length_a   1.000
_cell.length_b   1.000
_cell.length_c   1.000
_cell.angle_alpha   90.00
_cell.angle_beta   90.00
_cell.angle_gamma   90.00
#
_symmetry.space_group_name_H-M   'P 1'
#
loop_
_entity.id
_entity.type
_entity.pdbx_description
1 polymer ?
#
loop_
_entity_poly.entity_id
_entity_poly.type
_entity_poly.pdbx_seq_one_letter_code
_entity_poly.pdbx_strand_id
1 'polypeptide(L)'
;MTDQKQMNTVDSMLPIPQLFAFGLQHVLAMYAGAVAVPIIVAQAMNLPMEDLIRLITADLFTCGIATLIQTLGFGKIGGRIPMIQGVTFASVGPMAMIGAQHGMTAIYGAIIIAGLFTFLIAPFFSRLIRLFPPVVTGTIITIIGINLMPVAINWMGGGIGNPQFGSFTNIGLGFLTFLIVIFVYKFAKGFFSNLSVLIGLIAGTAIAFAMGVTNFDEVGRSHWIAFIEPFYFGLPTFDWASVLSMIIVMLVVMVETTGDSFAIGEIVDKPIGRQELASIIRADGVSTIIGGILNSFPYTAFAQNVGLIAVTGVKSRFVVAASGVILILLGLFPKLAAIVASIPNAVLGGAGIAMFGMIVASGIRSLGKVSFEGNHNLMLVAISIGVAMIPIAAPNFYANFPAWAQIILKSGITFGSIMAILLNLLLNGVNRGDEIKEMGRR
;
A
#
# COMPACT_ATOMS: atom_id res chain seq x y z
N MET A 1 28.38 -1.17 -28.82
CA MET A 1 27.23 -0.26 -28.62
C MET A 1 25.88 -0.92 -28.90
N THR A 2 25.78 -1.97 -29.68
CA THR A 2 24.53 -2.73 -29.97
C THR A 2 24.05 -3.58 -28.78
N ASP A 3 24.95 -4.20 -28.00
CA ASP A 3 24.59 -5.06 -26.86
C ASP A 3 23.99 -4.30 -25.66
N GLN A 4 24.44 -3.09 -25.37
CA GLN A 4 23.87 -2.28 -24.27
C GLN A 4 22.46 -1.76 -24.57
N LYS A 5 22.10 -1.55 -25.83
CA LYS A 5 20.78 -1.08 -26.24
C LYS A 5 19.72 -2.20 -26.19
N GLN A 6 20.13 -3.46 -26.45
CA GLN A 6 19.27 -4.64 -26.32
C GLN A 6 19.04 -5.05 -24.86
N MET A 7 19.97 -4.76 -23.95
CA MET A 7 19.87 -5.11 -22.52
C MET A 7 18.92 -4.22 -21.71
N ASN A 8 18.35 -3.17 -22.30
CA ASN A 8 17.55 -2.18 -21.57
C ASN A 8 16.09 -2.08 -22.06
N THR A 9 15.51 -3.18 -22.49
CA THR A 9 14.09 -3.28 -22.86
C THR A 9 13.29 -4.00 -21.76
N VAL A 10 11.97 -3.85 -21.79
CA VAL A 10 11.06 -4.49 -20.83
C VAL A 10 11.21 -6.02 -20.83
N ASP A 11 11.45 -6.62 -21.98
CA ASP A 11 11.56 -8.06 -22.15
C ASP A 11 13.03 -8.57 -22.16
N SER A 12 13.99 -7.74 -21.81
CA SER A 12 15.39 -8.16 -21.73
C SER A 12 15.63 -9.07 -20.53
N MET A 13 16.27 -10.23 -20.77
CA MET A 13 16.69 -11.15 -19.73
C MET A 13 18.14 -10.83 -19.34
N LEU A 14 18.31 -10.38 -18.09
CA LEU A 14 19.65 -10.15 -17.52
C LEU A 14 20.25 -11.49 -17.02
N PRO A 15 21.57 -11.56 -16.81
CA PRO A 15 22.20 -12.69 -16.12
C PRO A 15 21.58 -12.92 -14.75
N ILE A 16 21.40 -14.19 -14.35
CA ILE A 16 20.73 -14.59 -13.12
C ILE A 16 21.22 -13.82 -11.87
N PRO A 17 22.54 -13.65 -11.63
CA PRO A 17 23.00 -12.88 -10.48
C PRO A 17 22.53 -11.43 -10.48
N GLN A 18 22.47 -10.79 -11.66
CA GLN A 18 22.01 -9.42 -11.81
C GLN A 18 20.48 -9.31 -11.61
N LEU A 19 19.70 -10.29 -12.12
CA LEU A 19 18.26 -10.37 -11.88
C LEU A 19 17.95 -10.36 -10.39
N PHE A 20 18.64 -11.22 -9.62
CA PHE A 20 18.41 -11.31 -8.18
C PHE A 20 18.97 -10.10 -7.41
N ALA A 21 20.12 -9.55 -7.82
CA ALA A 21 20.69 -8.36 -7.17
C ALA A 21 19.79 -7.12 -7.34
N PHE A 22 19.33 -6.83 -8.56
CA PHE A 22 18.37 -5.75 -8.80
C PHE A 22 16.97 -6.10 -8.25
N GLY A 23 16.55 -7.37 -8.32
CA GLY A 23 15.32 -7.83 -7.71
C GLY A 23 15.29 -7.59 -6.20
N LEU A 24 16.38 -7.86 -5.51
CA LEU A 24 16.53 -7.58 -4.08
C LEU A 24 16.39 -6.07 -3.78
N GLN A 25 16.90 -5.19 -4.65
CA GLN A 25 16.71 -3.75 -4.49
C GLN A 25 15.23 -3.37 -4.49
N HIS A 26 14.43 -3.96 -5.38
CA HIS A 26 12.99 -3.73 -5.39
C HIS A 26 12.32 -4.22 -4.11
N VAL A 27 12.69 -5.40 -3.61
CA VAL A 27 12.17 -5.93 -2.35
C VAL A 27 12.50 -4.99 -1.20
N LEU A 28 13.76 -4.58 -1.05
CA LEU A 28 14.20 -3.70 0.03
C LEU A 28 13.50 -2.33 0.00
N ALA A 29 13.24 -1.78 -1.20
CA ALA A 29 12.56 -0.49 -1.35
C ALA A 29 11.09 -0.53 -0.89
N MET A 30 10.38 -1.66 -1.10
CA MET A 30 8.99 -1.81 -0.69
C MET A 30 8.78 -2.41 0.70
N TYR A 31 9.80 -3.06 1.26
CA TYR A 31 9.68 -3.94 2.43
C TYR A 31 9.02 -3.26 3.63
N ALA A 32 9.49 -2.05 3.98
CA ALA A 32 8.93 -1.29 5.09
C ALA A 32 7.43 -0.98 4.91
N GLY A 33 7.02 -0.64 3.69
CA GLY A 33 5.63 -0.40 3.34
C GLY A 33 4.77 -1.67 3.39
N ALA A 34 5.28 -2.78 2.85
CA ALA A 34 4.57 -4.05 2.84
C ALA A 34 4.26 -4.54 4.26
N VAL A 35 5.24 -4.57 5.16
CA VAL A 35 5.05 -5.07 6.52
C VAL A 35 4.23 -4.15 7.42
N ALA A 36 4.07 -2.87 7.07
CA ALA A 36 3.33 -1.92 7.89
C ALA A 36 1.82 -2.26 7.97
N VAL A 37 1.22 -2.69 6.86
CA VAL A 37 -0.23 -3.01 6.82
C VAL A 37 -0.58 -4.19 7.73
N PRO A 38 0.09 -5.36 7.66
CA PRO A 38 -0.11 -6.45 8.63
C PRO A 38 0.01 -6.00 10.08
N ILE A 39 1.02 -5.18 10.41
CA ILE A 39 1.23 -4.67 11.77
C ILE A 39 0.04 -3.81 12.22
N ILE A 40 -0.41 -2.88 11.38
CA ILE A 40 -1.54 -2.00 11.72
C ILE A 40 -2.82 -2.81 11.95
N VAL A 41 -3.11 -3.76 11.06
CA VAL A 41 -4.32 -4.59 11.16
C VAL A 41 -4.26 -5.50 12.38
N ALA A 42 -3.11 -6.16 12.63
CA ALA A 42 -2.95 -6.99 13.82
C ALA A 42 -3.14 -6.20 15.12
N GLN A 43 -2.60 -4.99 15.20
CA GLN A 43 -2.77 -4.12 16.36
C GLN A 43 -4.20 -3.61 16.50
N ALA A 44 -4.85 -3.21 15.40
CA ALA A 44 -6.25 -2.78 15.42
C ALA A 44 -7.20 -3.89 15.90
N MET A 45 -6.84 -5.15 15.61
CA MET A 45 -7.59 -6.33 16.01
C MET A 45 -7.12 -6.95 17.34
N ASN A 46 -6.08 -6.38 17.98
CA ASN A 46 -5.42 -6.93 19.17
C ASN A 46 -4.99 -8.39 19.01
N LEU A 47 -4.45 -8.74 17.84
CA LEU A 47 -4.01 -10.10 17.56
C LEU A 47 -2.72 -10.44 18.34
N PRO A 48 -2.53 -11.70 18.74
CA PRO A 48 -1.30 -12.16 19.36
C PRO A 48 -0.12 -12.09 18.37
N MET A 49 1.10 -12.09 18.91
CA MET A 49 2.34 -11.99 18.12
C MET A 49 2.48 -13.10 17.07
N GLU A 50 2.01 -14.31 17.38
CA GLU A 50 2.01 -15.44 16.44
C GLU A 50 1.17 -15.13 15.20
N ASP A 51 -0.03 -14.59 15.37
CA ASP A 51 -0.90 -14.20 14.26
C ASP A 51 -0.33 -13.04 13.46
N LEU A 52 0.34 -12.08 14.10
CA LEU A 52 1.06 -11.02 13.40
C LEU A 52 2.18 -11.60 12.51
N ILE A 53 2.96 -12.55 13.03
CA ILE A 53 4.00 -13.24 12.25
C ILE A 53 3.38 -13.95 11.04
N ARG A 54 2.24 -14.65 11.24
CA ARG A 54 1.49 -15.30 10.15
C ARG A 54 0.99 -14.31 9.11
N LEU A 55 0.45 -13.17 9.53
CA LEU A 55 0.01 -12.11 8.61
C LEU A 55 1.17 -11.54 7.79
N ILE A 56 2.33 -11.28 8.40
CA ILE A 56 3.51 -10.79 7.68
C ILE A 56 4.01 -11.82 6.67
N THR A 57 4.09 -13.10 7.06
CA THR A 57 4.53 -14.17 6.15
C THR A 57 3.55 -14.36 5.00
N ALA A 58 2.25 -14.38 5.27
CA ALA A 58 1.20 -14.48 4.26
C ALA A 58 1.23 -13.29 3.30
N ASP A 59 1.46 -12.09 3.81
CA ASP A 59 1.54 -10.89 3.00
C ASP A 59 2.76 -10.92 2.06
N LEU A 60 3.95 -11.17 2.56
CA LEU A 60 5.17 -11.23 1.73
C LEU A 60 5.06 -12.33 0.67
N PHE A 61 4.53 -13.50 1.04
CA PHE A 61 4.30 -14.61 0.10
C PHE A 61 3.34 -14.21 -1.02
N THR A 62 2.24 -13.60 -0.66
CA THR A 62 1.21 -13.18 -1.63
C THR A 62 1.67 -11.99 -2.46
N CYS A 63 2.44 -11.03 -1.89
CA CYS A 63 3.12 -9.97 -2.64
C CYS A 63 3.98 -10.55 -3.77
N GLY A 64 4.70 -11.64 -3.47
CA GLY A 64 5.51 -12.32 -4.47
C GLY A 64 4.68 -12.94 -5.58
N ILE A 65 3.59 -13.65 -5.25
CA ILE A 65 2.65 -14.20 -6.24
C ILE A 65 2.04 -13.09 -7.09
N ALA A 66 1.54 -12.02 -6.46
CA ALA A 66 0.94 -10.86 -7.12
C ALA A 66 1.93 -10.21 -8.12
N THR A 67 3.19 -10.04 -7.69
CA THR A 67 4.25 -9.50 -8.53
C THR A 67 4.56 -10.40 -9.73
N LEU A 68 4.59 -11.73 -9.55
CA LEU A 68 4.77 -12.68 -10.65
C LEU A 68 3.60 -12.64 -11.64
N ILE A 69 2.36 -12.58 -11.13
CA ILE A 69 1.16 -12.44 -11.97
C ILE A 69 1.25 -11.17 -12.82
N GLN A 70 1.66 -10.06 -12.23
CA GLN A 70 1.73 -8.77 -12.91
C GLN A 70 2.84 -8.69 -13.94
N THR A 71 4.03 -9.23 -13.61
CA THR A 71 5.24 -9.10 -14.44
C THR A 71 5.32 -10.15 -15.55
N LEU A 72 4.95 -11.40 -15.25
CA LEU A 72 4.98 -12.48 -16.24
C LEU A 72 3.72 -12.50 -17.09
N GLY A 73 2.57 -12.33 -16.46
CA GLY A 73 1.26 -12.30 -17.08
C GLY A 73 0.85 -13.65 -17.68
N PHE A 74 -0.42 -13.94 -17.67
CA PHE A 74 -0.98 -15.10 -18.37
C PHE A 74 -2.33 -14.75 -19.01
N GLY A 75 -2.51 -15.09 -20.28
CA GLY A 75 -3.70 -14.71 -21.05
C GLY A 75 -3.91 -13.19 -21.03
N LYS A 76 -5.05 -12.76 -20.47
CA LYS A 76 -5.46 -11.36 -20.33
C LYS A 76 -5.27 -10.80 -18.92
N ILE A 77 -4.39 -11.39 -18.11
CA ILE A 77 -4.08 -11.01 -16.74
C ILE A 77 -2.59 -10.66 -16.66
N GLY A 78 -2.26 -9.53 -16.05
CA GLY A 78 -0.90 -9.03 -15.91
C GLY A 78 -0.44 -8.12 -17.05
N GLY A 79 0.22 -7.02 -16.67
CA GLY A 79 0.67 -5.96 -17.59
C GLY A 79 1.92 -6.29 -18.37
N ARG A 80 2.70 -7.29 -17.91
CA ARG A 80 4.01 -7.64 -18.48
C ARG A 80 4.95 -6.43 -18.53
N ILE A 81 4.96 -5.68 -17.45
CA ILE A 81 5.81 -4.50 -17.21
C ILE A 81 6.52 -4.68 -15.86
N PRO A 82 7.61 -3.95 -15.60
CA PRO A 82 8.35 -4.04 -14.35
C PRO A 82 7.61 -3.36 -13.19
N MET A 83 6.46 -3.91 -12.79
CA MET A 83 5.59 -3.40 -11.75
C MET A 83 5.55 -4.38 -10.58
N ILE A 84 6.06 -3.97 -9.41
CA ILE A 84 5.94 -4.74 -8.20
C ILE A 84 4.56 -4.52 -7.56
N GLN A 85 4.03 -5.55 -6.95
CA GLN A 85 2.74 -5.53 -6.26
C GLN A 85 2.95 -5.60 -4.75
N GLY A 86 2.19 -4.81 -4.01
CA GLY A 86 2.16 -4.86 -2.56
C GLY A 86 0.79 -4.48 -2.02
N VAL A 87 0.62 -4.60 -0.71
CA VAL A 87 -0.66 -4.29 -0.05
C VAL A 87 -0.93 -2.79 -0.05
N THR A 88 -2.18 -2.43 -0.27
CA THR A 88 -2.58 -1.02 -0.29
C THR A 88 -2.83 -0.47 1.11
N PHE A 89 -2.35 0.74 1.36
CA PHE A 89 -2.69 1.50 2.58
C PHE A 89 -4.13 2.00 2.60
N ALA A 90 -4.78 2.12 1.45
CA ALA A 90 -6.16 2.56 1.33
C ALA A 90 -7.15 1.63 2.07
N SER A 91 -6.82 0.34 2.21
CA SER A 91 -7.65 -0.66 2.88
C SER A 91 -7.54 -0.65 4.40
N VAL A 92 -6.52 -0.03 4.99
CA VAL A 92 -6.21 -0.13 6.43
C VAL A 92 -7.38 0.38 7.30
N GLY A 93 -7.87 1.59 7.03
CA GLY A 93 -9.00 2.15 7.78
C GLY A 93 -10.27 1.31 7.67
N PRO A 94 -10.72 0.97 6.45
CA PRO A 94 -11.85 0.06 6.25
C PRO A 94 -11.68 -1.29 6.95
N MET A 95 -10.52 -1.94 6.81
CA MET A 95 -10.26 -3.24 7.47
C MET A 95 -10.32 -3.15 8.98
N ALA A 96 -9.76 -2.09 9.58
CA ALA A 96 -9.84 -1.88 11.02
C ALA A 96 -11.29 -1.74 11.49
N MET A 97 -12.16 -1.05 10.74
CA MET A 97 -13.56 -0.87 11.05
C MET A 97 -14.37 -2.17 10.88
N ILE A 98 -14.15 -2.90 9.78
CA ILE A 98 -14.79 -4.19 9.51
C ILE A 98 -14.37 -5.19 10.59
N GLY A 99 -13.08 -5.27 10.87
CA GLY A 99 -12.54 -6.18 11.87
C GLY A 99 -13.09 -5.93 13.27
N ALA A 100 -13.20 -4.68 13.70
CA ALA A 100 -13.74 -4.31 15.00
C ALA A 100 -15.23 -4.70 15.17
N GLN A 101 -16.01 -4.77 14.09
CA GLN A 101 -17.43 -5.10 14.13
C GLN A 101 -17.74 -6.58 13.84
N HIS A 102 -17.01 -7.17 12.90
CA HIS A 102 -17.35 -8.48 12.32
C HIS A 102 -16.18 -9.49 12.32
N GLY A 103 -14.98 -9.08 12.78
CA GLY A 103 -13.81 -9.95 12.88
C GLY A 103 -13.06 -10.15 11.56
N MET A 104 -12.01 -10.98 11.62
CA MET A 104 -11.10 -11.24 10.50
C MET A 104 -11.77 -11.93 9.31
N THR A 105 -12.71 -12.83 9.56
CA THR A 105 -13.45 -13.56 8.50
C THR A 105 -14.25 -12.65 7.60
N ALA A 106 -14.82 -11.56 8.13
CA ALA A 106 -15.53 -10.55 7.36
C ALA A 106 -14.59 -9.66 6.54
N ILE A 107 -13.39 -9.37 7.06
CA ILE A 107 -12.35 -8.68 6.30
C ILE A 107 -12.03 -9.49 5.04
N TYR A 108 -11.73 -10.79 5.18
CA TYR A 108 -11.39 -11.64 4.05
C TYR A 108 -12.54 -11.85 3.08
N GLY A 109 -13.77 -11.97 3.58
CA GLY A 109 -14.96 -12.02 2.71
C GLY A 109 -15.10 -10.77 1.85
N ALA A 110 -14.95 -9.60 2.46
CA ALA A 110 -15.01 -8.33 1.76
C ALA A 110 -13.87 -8.18 0.72
N ILE A 111 -12.64 -8.60 1.07
CA ILE A 111 -11.47 -8.59 0.18
C ILE A 111 -11.71 -9.46 -1.06
N ILE A 112 -12.19 -10.71 -0.88
CA ILE A 112 -12.43 -11.64 -1.98
C ILE A 112 -13.49 -11.08 -2.95
N ILE A 113 -14.60 -10.57 -2.45
CA ILE A 113 -15.66 -10.00 -3.30
C ILE A 113 -15.18 -8.72 -4.00
N ALA A 114 -14.44 -7.86 -3.30
CA ALA A 114 -13.89 -6.64 -3.91
C ALA A 114 -12.84 -6.96 -4.98
N GLY A 115 -12.00 -7.99 -4.77
CA GLY A 115 -11.09 -8.50 -5.80
C GLY A 115 -11.82 -9.05 -7.02
N LEU A 116 -12.90 -9.81 -6.81
CA LEU A 116 -13.76 -10.30 -7.89
C LEU A 116 -14.42 -9.15 -8.66
N PHE A 117 -14.93 -8.16 -7.95
CA PHE A 117 -15.47 -6.93 -8.56
C PHE A 117 -14.42 -6.26 -9.43
N THR A 118 -13.20 -6.07 -8.91
CA THR A 118 -12.08 -5.45 -9.64
C THR A 118 -11.75 -6.21 -10.91
N PHE A 119 -11.67 -7.54 -10.83
CA PHE A 119 -11.43 -8.39 -11.99
C PHE A 119 -12.50 -8.24 -13.09
N LEU A 120 -13.77 -8.24 -12.68
CA LEU A 120 -14.92 -8.16 -13.61
C LEU A 120 -15.06 -6.77 -14.23
N ILE A 121 -14.81 -5.70 -13.46
CA ILE A 121 -14.98 -4.33 -13.93
C ILE A 121 -13.79 -3.81 -14.77
N ALA A 122 -12.64 -4.46 -14.69
CA ALA A 122 -11.39 -4.05 -15.34
C ALA A 122 -11.55 -3.67 -16.83
N PRO A 123 -12.28 -4.42 -17.67
CA PRO A 123 -12.46 -4.06 -19.08
C PRO A 123 -13.22 -2.73 -19.29
N PHE A 124 -14.05 -2.37 -18.31
CA PHE A 124 -14.88 -1.16 -18.36
C PHE A 124 -14.26 0.02 -17.62
N PHE A 125 -13.14 -0.21 -16.93
CA PHE A 125 -12.52 0.79 -16.07
C PHE A 125 -12.10 2.06 -16.83
N SER A 126 -11.73 1.97 -18.10
CA SER A 126 -11.47 3.14 -18.95
C SER A 126 -12.64 4.13 -19.05
N ARG A 127 -13.88 3.71 -18.74
CA ARG A 127 -15.04 4.57 -18.60
C ARG A 127 -15.18 5.17 -17.20
N LEU A 128 -14.78 4.41 -16.17
CA LEU A 128 -14.85 4.83 -14.76
C LEU A 128 -13.75 5.81 -14.40
N ILE A 129 -12.61 5.77 -15.07
CA ILE A 129 -11.47 6.68 -14.80
C ILE A 129 -11.87 8.16 -14.88
N ARG A 130 -12.93 8.48 -15.65
CA ARG A 130 -13.49 9.84 -15.73
C ARG A 130 -14.03 10.37 -14.40
N LEU A 131 -14.36 9.50 -13.45
CA LEU A 131 -14.82 9.86 -12.11
C LEU A 131 -13.66 10.24 -11.20
N PHE A 132 -12.43 9.96 -11.64
CA PHE A 132 -11.19 10.12 -10.87
C PHE A 132 -10.19 11.06 -11.57
N PRO A 133 -10.57 12.32 -11.86
CA PRO A 133 -9.60 13.29 -12.35
C PRO A 133 -8.52 13.54 -11.29
N PRO A 134 -7.38 14.17 -11.64
CA PRO A 134 -6.28 14.41 -10.71
C PRO A 134 -6.67 15.08 -9.40
N VAL A 135 -7.70 15.94 -9.40
CA VAL A 135 -8.22 16.55 -8.17
C VAL A 135 -8.81 15.51 -7.22
N VAL A 136 -9.58 14.55 -7.72
CA VAL A 136 -10.16 13.46 -6.90
C VAL A 136 -9.06 12.53 -6.41
N THR A 137 -8.20 12.06 -7.31
CA THR A 137 -7.11 11.12 -6.98
C THR A 137 -6.14 11.74 -5.98
N GLY A 138 -5.68 12.98 -6.22
CA GLY A 138 -4.77 13.67 -5.31
C GLY A 138 -5.39 13.91 -3.93
N THR A 139 -6.69 14.25 -3.88
CA THR A 139 -7.42 14.40 -2.62
C THR A 139 -7.48 13.08 -1.85
N ILE A 140 -7.82 11.98 -2.52
CA ILE A 140 -7.92 10.65 -1.89
C ILE A 140 -6.56 10.20 -1.35
N ILE A 141 -5.49 10.31 -2.12
CA ILE A 141 -4.14 9.96 -1.67
C ILE A 141 -3.72 10.79 -0.46
N THR A 142 -4.03 12.09 -0.47
CA THR A 142 -3.79 12.98 0.69
C THR A 142 -4.57 12.51 1.92
N ILE A 143 -5.85 12.16 1.75
CA ILE A 143 -6.70 11.62 2.81
C ILE A 143 -6.12 10.33 3.40
N ILE A 144 -5.64 9.40 2.56
CA ILE A 144 -5.02 8.14 3.01
C ILE A 144 -3.85 8.45 3.95
N GLY A 145 -2.91 9.28 3.51
CA GLY A 145 -1.74 9.62 4.33
C GLY A 145 -2.10 10.32 5.64
N ILE A 146 -3.05 11.25 5.62
CA ILE A 146 -3.53 11.96 6.83
C ILE A 146 -4.21 10.98 7.80
N ASN A 147 -5.05 10.06 7.30
CA ASN A 147 -5.76 9.09 8.14
C ASN A 147 -4.82 8.03 8.78
N LEU A 148 -3.64 7.81 8.21
CA LEU A 148 -2.62 6.93 8.78
C LEU A 148 -1.72 7.65 9.80
N MET A 149 -1.66 8.97 9.79
CA MET A 149 -0.79 9.73 10.68
C MET A 149 -1.05 9.46 12.18
N PRO A 150 -2.31 9.36 12.67
CA PRO A 150 -2.58 8.98 14.06
C PRO A 150 -1.97 7.63 14.45
N VAL A 151 -1.89 6.66 13.53
CA VAL A 151 -1.25 5.37 13.79
C VAL A 151 0.24 5.56 14.09
N ALA A 152 0.94 6.33 13.25
CA ALA A 152 2.37 6.62 13.46
C ALA A 152 2.62 7.38 14.77
N ILE A 153 1.76 8.35 15.11
CA ILE A 153 1.85 9.11 16.37
C ILE A 153 1.64 8.20 17.58
N ASN A 154 0.62 7.33 17.55
CA ASN A 154 0.37 6.35 18.60
C ASN A 154 1.53 5.37 18.75
N TRP A 155 2.09 4.90 17.65
CA TRP A 155 3.30 4.07 17.69
C TRP A 155 4.47 4.81 18.33
N MET A 156 4.71 6.05 17.94
CA MET A 156 5.80 6.87 18.50
C MET A 156 5.66 7.06 20.01
N GLY A 157 4.41 7.12 20.52
CA GLY A 157 4.11 7.13 21.93
C GLY A 157 4.39 5.80 22.65
N GLY A 158 4.62 4.71 21.92
CA GLY A 158 4.84 3.36 22.47
C GLY A 158 3.71 2.38 22.23
N GLY A 159 2.65 2.79 21.50
CA GLY A 159 1.47 1.98 21.18
C GLY A 159 0.30 2.17 22.15
N ILE A 160 -0.91 1.98 21.63
CA ILE A 160 -2.14 2.12 22.40
C ILE A 160 -2.18 1.08 23.51
N GLY A 161 -2.57 1.49 24.73
CA GLY A 161 -2.63 0.60 25.90
C GLY A 161 -1.30 0.35 26.62
N ASN A 162 -0.20 0.89 26.13
CA ASN A 162 1.09 0.80 26.81
C ASN A 162 1.09 1.68 28.06
N PRO A 163 1.38 1.14 29.27
CA PRO A 163 1.48 1.93 30.50
C PRO A 163 2.52 3.07 30.42
N GLN A 164 3.53 2.92 29.57
CA GLN A 164 4.57 3.92 29.33
C GLN A 164 4.30 4.77 28.08
N PHE A 165 3.03 4.86 27.65
CA PHE A 165 2.66 5.70 26.51
C PHE A 165 3.09 7.15 26.76
N GLY A 166 3.75 7.74 25.78
CA GLY A 166 4.22 9.13 25.86
C GLY A 166 5.48 9.33 26.72
N SER A 167 6.13 8.25 27.18
CA SER A 167 7.38 8.37 27.94
C SER A 167 8.49 9.00 27.11
N PHE A 168 9.45 9.65 27.80
CA PHE A 168 10.63 10.22 27.13
C PHE A 168 11.42 9.16 26.35
N THR A 169 11.47 7.92 26.84
CA THR A 169 12.13 6.81 26.16
C THR A 169 11.46 6.50 24.82
N ASN A 170 10.12 6.35 24.80
CA ASN A 170 9.39 6.05 23.58
C ASN A 170 9.46 7.18 22.57
N ILE A 171 9.14 8.42 23.01
CA ILE A 171 9.18 9.60 22.14
C ILE A 171 10.61 9.83 21.64
N GLY A 172 11.61 9.74 22.51
CA GLY A 172 13.01 9.92 22.15
C GLY A 172 13.51 8.90 21.12
N LEU A 173 13.18 7.63 21.32
CA LEU A 173 13.53 6.55 20.39
C LEU A 173 12.83 6.74 19.03
N GLY A 174 11.54 7.08 19.03
CA GLY A 174 10.80 7.35 17.80
C GLY A 174 11.35 8.59 17.07
N PHE A 175 11.63 9.65 17.79
CA PHE A 175 12.21 10.88 17.21
C PHE A 175 13.62 10.63 16.67
N LEU A 176 14.45 9.87 17.37
CA LEU A 176 15.77 9.48 16.89
C LEU A 176 15.67 8.66 15.58
N THR A 177 14.75 7.68 15.53
CA THR A 177 14.49 6.91 14.30
C THR A 177 14.06 7.82 13.15
N PHE A 178 13.15 8.76 13.40
CA PHE A 178 12.71 9.76 12.42
C PHE A 178 13.90 10.62 11.92
N LEU A 179 14.77 11.08 12.80
CA LEU A 179 15.97 11.83 12.41
C LEU A 179 16.92 10.99 11.57
N ILE A 180 17.10 9.69 11.89
CA ILE A 180 17.92 8.79 11.08
C ILE A 180 17.34 8.68 9.66
N VAL A 181 16.01 8.52 9.52
CA VAL A 181 15.36 8.48 8.20
C VAL A 181 15.66 9.75 7.40
N ILE A 182 15.49 10.94 8.02
CA ILE A 182 15.77 12.22 7.36
C ILE A 182 17.25 12.33 6.97
N PHE A 183 18.14 11.96 7.87
CA PHE A 183 19.60 12.03 7.65
C PHE A 183 20.00 11.15 6.46
N VAL A 184 19.55 9.90 6.46
CA VAL A 184 19.82 8.97 5.36
C VAL A 184 19.22 9.50 4.07
N TYR A 185 17.97 9.97 4.07
CA TYR A 185 17.32 10.53 2.89
C TYR A 185 18.10 11.73 2.30
N LYS A 186 18.65 12.59 3.15
CA LYS A 186 19.38 13.79 2.75
C LYS A 186 20.77 13.49 2.23
N PHE A 187 21.52 12.60 2.89
CA PHE A 187 22.96 12.41 2.62
C PHE A 187 23.26 11.20 1.73
N ALA A 188 22.41 10.18 1.74
CA ALA A 188 22.52 9.06 0.84
C ALA A 188 22.06 9.45 -0.59
N LYS A 189 22.63 8.79 -1.60
CA LYS A 189 22.30 9.05 -3.01
C LYS A 189 21.73 7.81 -3.67
N GLY A 190 20.91 8.04 -4.69
CA GLY A 190 20.37 6.97 -5.52
C GLY A 190 19.57 5.94 -4.73
N PHE A 191 19.90 4.68 -4.89
CA PHE A 191 19.21 3.57 -4.22
C PHE A 191 19.15 3.69 -2.69
N PHE A 192 20.24 4.06 -2.03
CA PHE A 192 20.27 4.17 -0.56
C PHE A 192 19.35 5.26 0.00
N SER A 193 19.10 6.33 -0.74
CA SER A 193 18.10 7.33 -0.35
C SER A 193 16.69 6.73 -0.30
N ASN A 194 16.36 5.84 -1.23
CA ASN A 194 15.06 5.14 -1.26
C ASN A 194 14.91 4.13 -0.10
N LEU A 195 16.03 3.67 0.48
CA LEU A 195 16.04 2.77 1.65
C LEU A 195 16.00 3.50 3.00
N SER A 196 15.85 4.82 3.02
CA SER A 196 15.95 5.63 4.25
C SER A 196 15.02 5.12 5.37
N VAL A 197 13.78 4.75 5.04
CA VAL A 197 12.82 4.20 6.02
C VAL A 197 13.28 2.85 6.56
N LEU A 198 13.72 1.94 5.69
CA LEU A 198 14.22 0.62 6.10
C LEU A 198 15.48 0.74 6.96
N ILE A 199 16.41 1.60 6.57
CA ILE A 199 17.63 1.87 7.34
C ILE A 199 17.28 2.47 8.71
N GLY A 200 16.31 3.37 8.76
CA GLY A 200 15.79 3.94 10.00
C GLY A 200 15.20 2.87 10.93
N LEU A 201 14.39 1.95 10.38
CA LEU A 201 13.83 0.82 11.14
C LEU A 201 14.93 -0.09 11.70
N ILE A 202 15.91 -0.47 10.88
CA ILE A 202 17.03 -1.34 11.32
C ILE A 202 17.86 -0.64 12.41
N ALA A 203 18.28 0.60 12.16
CA ALA A 203 19.10 1.35 13.12
C ALA A 203 18.34 1.64 14.42
N GLY A 204 17.08 2.08 14.31
CA GLY A 204 16.21 2.32 15.48
C GLY A 204 16.00 1.06 16.32
N THR A 205 15.78 -0.09 15.66
CA THR A 205 15.63 -1.38 16.35
C THR A 205 16.94 -1.83 17.02
N ALA A 206 18.08 -1.64 16.37
CA ALA A 206 19.39 -1.93 16.96
C ALA A 206 19.65 -1.08 18.21
N ILE A 207 19.30 0.21 18.17
CA ILE A 207 19.39 1.11 19.33
C ILE A 207 18.43 0.66 20.43
N ALA A 208 17.18 0.33 20.10
CA ALA A 208 16.19 -0.17 21.04
C ALA A 208 16.65 -1.47 21.74
N PHE A 209 17.27 -2.38 20.99
CA PHE A 209 17.86 -3.60 21.52
C PHE A 209 19.02 -3.29 22.49
N ALA A 210 19.91 -2.39 22.11
CA ALA A 210 21.03 -1.95 22.99
C ALA A 210 20.53 -1.26 24.27
N MET A 211 19.35 -0.62 24.23
CA MET A 211 18.68 0.00 25.38
C MET A 211 17.87 -1.01 26.22
N GLY A 212 17.78 -2.28 25.81
CA GLY A 212 16.95 -3.29 26.48
C GLY A 212 15.43 -3.06 26.34
N VAL A 213 14.98 -2.26 25.39
CA VAL A 213 13.56 -1.94 25.15
C VAL A 213 12.87 -3.05 24.33
N THR A 214 13.63 -3.83 23.57
CA THR A 214 13.10 -4.95 22.79
C THR A 214 13.95 -6.20 22.98
N ASN A 215 13.34 -7.36 22.75
CA ASN A 215 14.01 -8.65 22.69
C ASN A 215 13.61 -9.40 21.40
N PHE A 216 14.33 -10.46 21.11
CA PHE A 216 14.10 -11.32 19.95
C PHE A 216 13.73 -12.76 20.35
N ASP A 217 13.09 -12.95 21.51
CA ASP A 217 12.73 -14.27 22.03
C ASP A 217 11.81 -15.03 21.07
N GLU A 218 10.85 -14.33 20.46
CA GLU A 218 9.94 -14.91 19.47
C GLU A 218 10.66 -15.39 18.21
N VAL A 219 11.76 -14.75 17.82
CA VAL A 219 12.61 -15.22 16.72
C VAL A 219 13.21 -16.59 17.04
N GLY A 220 13.57 -16.81 18.31
CA GLY A 220 14.05 -18.12 18.79
C GLY A 220 12.99 -19.20 18.69
N ARG A 221 11.74 -18.88 19.01
CA ARG A 221 10.59 -19.80 19.03
C ARG A 221 10.00 -20.07 17.65
N SER A 222 10.13 -19.12 16.72
CA SER A 222 9.57 -19.22 15.36
C SER A 222 10.24 -20.34 14.55
N HIS A 223 9.47 -21.02 13.71
CA HIS A 223 9.98 -22.00 12.78
C HIS A 223 10.86 -21.37 11.69
N TRP A 224 11.81 -22.13 11.15
CA TRP A 224 12.60 -21.67 10.01
C TRP A 224 11.78 -21.60 8.74
N ILE A 225 10.93 -22.59 8.50
CA ILE A 225 10.08 -22.69 7.33
C ILE A 225 8.65 -23.00 7.78
N ALA A 226 7.69 -22.27 7.23
CA ALA A 226 6.27 -22.59 7.37
C ALA A 226 5.56 -22.31 6.04
N PHE A 227 4.51 -23.09 5.78
CA PHE A 227 3.65 -22.89 4.63
C PHE A 227 2.47 -21.98 5.01
N ILE A 228 1.99 -21.24 4.04
CA ILE A 228 0.82 -20.38 4.24
C ILE A 228 -0.44 -21.24 4.23
N GLU A 229 -1.18 -21.22 5.31
CA GLU A 229 -2.45 -21.95 5.46
C GLU A 229 -3.60 -21.10 4.91
N PRO A 230 -4.30 -21.54 3.84
CA PRO A 230 -5.48 -20.82 3.38
C PRO A 230 -6.56 -20.79 4.46
N PHE A 231 -7.26 -19.65 4.57
CA PHE A 231 -8.38 -19.45 5.51
C PHE A 231 -8.02 -19.74 6.99
N TYR A 232 -6.78 -19.44 7.40
CA TYR A 232 -6.31 -19.67 8.78
C TYR A 232 -7.24 -19.08 9.85
N PHE A 233 -7.77 -17.88 9.64
CA PHE A 233 -8.69 -17.23 10.57
C PHE A 233 -10.15 -17.75 10.48
N GLY A 234 -10.41 -18.72 9.63
CA GLY A 234 -11.72 -19.29 9.37
C GLY A 234 -12.26 -18.98 7.97
N LEU A 235 -13.40 -19.60 7.63
CA LEU A 235 -14.04 -19.38 6.34
C LEU A 235 -14.57 -17.94 6.24
N PRO A 236 -14.44 -17.31 5.05
CA PRO A 236 -14.91 -15.95 4.85
C PRO A 236 -16.40 -15.79 5.15
N THR A 237 -16.74 -14.72 5.86
CA THR A 237 -18.12 -14.28 6.07
C THR A 237 -18.40 -13.02 5.29
N PHE A 238 -19.66 -12.82 4.90
CA PHE A 238 -20.03 -11.76 3.98
C PHE A 238 -21.04 -10.82 4.63
N ASP A 239 -20.65 -9.56 4.80
CA ASP A 239 -21.49 -8.45 5.17
C ASP A 239 -21.51 -7.41 4.05
N TRP A 240 -22.69 -6.95 3.66
CA TRP A 240 -22.86 -6.07 2.51
C TRP A 240 -22.14 -4.71 2.67
N ALA A 241 -22.15 -4.14 3.90
CA ALA A 241 -21.51 -2.85 4.14
C ALA A 241 -19.98 -2.97 4.10
N SER A 242 -19.45 -4.07 4.64
CA SER A 242 -18.03 -4.43 4.55
C SER A 242 -17.59 -4.62 3.12
N VAL A 243 -18.37 -5.36 2.33
CA VAL A 243 -18.11 -5.56 0.90
C VAL A 243 -18.14 -4.23 0.13
N LEU A 244 -19.17 -3.40 0.36
CA LEU A 244 -19.28 -2.10 -0.30
C LEU A 244 -18.09 -1.19 0.04
N SER A 245 -17.71 -1.13 1.32
CA SER A 245 -16.55 -0.35 1.76
C SER A 245 -15.26 -0.81 1.05
N MET A 246 -15.06 -2.12 0.94
CA MET A 246 -13.87 -2.66 0.28
C MET A 246 -13.91 -2.48 -1.25
N ILE A 247 -15.09 -2.51 -1.88
CA ILE A 247 -15.23 -2.17 -3.32
C ILE A 247 -14.80 -0.72 -3.56
N ILE A 248 -15.17 0.22 -2.68
CA ILE A 248 -14.75 1.63 -2.79
C ILE A 248 -13.22 1.74 -2.70
N VAL A 249 -12.60 0.99 -1.77
CA VAL A 249 -11.14 0.91 -1.70
C VAL A 249 -10.56 0.42 -3.02
N MET A 250 -11.10 -0.64 -3.61
CA MET A 250 -10.58 -1.18 -4.87
C MET A 250 -10.79 -0.23 -6.06
N LEU A 251 -11.82 0.61 -6.04
CA LEU A 251 -11.95 1.69 -7.04
C LEU A 251 -10.79 2.69 -6.92
N VAL A 252 -10.38 3.05 -5.70
CA VAL A 252 -9.21 3.91 -5.46
C VAL A 252 -7.93 3.21 -5.94
N VAL A 253 -7.74 1.94 -5.58
CA VAL A 253 -6.60 1.13 -5.99
C VAL A 253 -6.46 1.08 -7.51
N MET A 254 -7.56 0.87 -8.25
CA MET A 254 -7.54 0.86 -9.71
C MET A 254 -7.02 2.18 -10.30
N VAL A 255 -7.30 3.31 -9.65
CA VAL A 255 -6.80 4.62 -10.08
C VAL A 255 -5.32 4.78 -9.76
N GLU A 256 -4.88 4.39 -8.55
CA GLU A 256 -3.46 4.40 -8.17
C GLU A 256 -2.64 3.54 -9.14
N THR A 257 -3.03 2.29 -9.35
CA THR A 257 -2.39 1.38 -10.30
C THR A 257 -2.37 1.94 -11.72
N THR A 258 -3.43 2.65 -12.14
CA THR A 258 -3.46 3.30 -13.47
C THR A 258 -2.38 4.38 -13.58
N GLY A 259 -2.25 5.23 -12.56
CA GLY A 259 -1.22 6.28 -12.52
C GLY A 259 0.19 5.68 -12.59
N ASP A 260 0.47 4.67 -11.76
CA ASP A 260 1.75 3.99 -11.73
C ASP A 260 2.05 3.24 -13.05
N SER A 261 1.02 2.66 -13.67
CA SER A 261 1.14 1.97 -14.96
C SER A 261 1.59 2.93 -16.07
N PHE A 262 0.98 4.11 -16.13
CA PHE A 262 1.37 5.13 -17.12
C PHE A 262 2.79 5.64 -16.85
N ALA A 263 3.13 5.89 -15.59
CA ALA A 263 4.49 6.33 -15.23
C ALA A 263 5.55 5.27 -15.58
N ILE A 264 5.29 4.00 -15.31
CA ILE A 264 6.18 2.91 -15.71
C ILE A 264 6.23 2.82 -17.24
N GLY A 265 5.09 2.88 -17.92
CA GLY A 265 4.99 2.83 -19.38
C GLY A 265 5.86 3.90 -20.06
N GLU A 266 5.85 5.12 -19.52
CA GLU A 266 6.70 6.23 -19.98
C GLU A 266 8.19 5.96 -19.74
N ILE A 267 8.56 5.50 -18.53
CA ILE A 267 9.97 5.20 -18.18
C ILE A 267 10.54 4.08 -19.05
N VAL A 268 9.73 3.06 -19.36
CA VAL A 268 10.20 1.87 -20.09
C VAL A 268 9.92 1.92 -21.59
N ASP A 269 9.43 3.07 -22.10
CA ASP A 269 9.09 3.30 -23.52
C ASP A 269 8.05 2.27 -24.06
N LYS A 270 7.11 1.83 -23.21
CA LYS A 270 6.03 0.91 -23.57
C LYS A 270 4.66 1.55 -23.31
N PRO A 271 3.97 2.04 -24.33
CA PRO A 271 2.66 2.67 -24.17
C PRO A 271 1.65 1.71 -23.51
N ILE A 272 0.89 2.22 -22.53
CA ILE A 272 -0.16 1.47 -21.86
C ILE A 272 -1.51 1.86 -22.48
N GLY A 273 -2.04 0.98 -23.32
CA GLY A 273 -3.36 1.13 -23.91
C GLY A 273 -4.48 0.58 -23.03
N ARG A 274 -5.72 0.62 -23.56
CA ARG A 274 -6.91 0.16 -22.79
C ARG A 274 -6.85 -1.33 -22.44
N GLN A 275 -6.30 -2.16 -23.32
CA GLN A 275 -6.24 -3.61 -23.12
C GLN A 275 -5.16 -3.96 -22.10
N GLU A 276 -4.00 -3.31 -22.17
CA GLU A 276 -2.91 -3.45 -21.23
C GLU A 276 -3.36 -3.03 -19.83
N LEU A 277 -4.00 -1.86 -19.71
CA LEU A 277 -4.55 -1.37 -18.44
C LEU A 277 -5.58 -2.34 -17.86
N ALA A 278 -6.50 -2.85 -18.67
CA ALA A 278 -7.46 -3.85 -18.21
C ALA A 278 -6.77 -5.13 -17.73
N SER A 279 -5.66 -5.54 -18.34
CA SER A 279 -4.88 -6.72 -17.93
C SER A 279 -4.14 -6.47 -16.62
N ILE A 280 -3.62 -5.27 -16.41
CA ILE A 280 -2.99 -4.81 -15.17
C ILE A 280 -4.01 -4.84 -14.02
N ILE A 281 -5.17 -4.22 -14.21
CA ILE A 281 -6.23 -4.16 -13.19
C ILE A 281 -6.79 -5.56 -12.87
N ARG A 282 -6.89 -6.45 -13.87
CA ARG A 282 -7.27 -7.85 -13.60
C ARG A 282 -6.25 -8.54 -12.70
N ALA A 283 -4.98 -8.24 -12.85
CA ALA A 283 -3.95 -8.80 -11.96
C ALA A 283 -4.14 -8.32 -10.52
N ASP A 284 -4.47 -7.02 -10.30
CA ASP A 284 -4.80 -6.50 -8.96
C ASP A 284 -6.01 -7.24 -8.38
N GLY A 285 -7.07 -7.46 -9.19
CA GLY A 285 -8.24 -8.21 -8.77
C GLY A 285 -7.94 -9.65 -8.37
N VAL A 286 -7.19 -10.39 -9.22
CA VAL A 286 -6.79 -11.77 -8.91
C VAL A 286 -5.88 -11.84 -7.69
N SER A 287 -4.91 -10.94 -7.59
CA SER A 287 -4.00 -10.86 -6.45
C SER A 287 -4.74 -10.57 -5.15
N THR A 288 -5.75 -9.69 -5.20
CA THR A 288 -6.62 -9.39 -4.04
C THR A 288 -7.47 -10.60 -3.64
N ILE A 289 -8.02 -11.37 -4.59
CA ILE A 289 -8.73 -12.63 -4.29
C ILE A 289 -7.77 -13.62 -3.61
N ILE A 290 -6.58 -13.81 -4.16
CA ILE A 290 -5.55 -14.68 -3.58
C ILE A 290 -5.17 -14.18 -2.17
N GLY A 291 -5.03 -12.86 -1.99
CA GLY A 291 -4.80 -12.25 -0.69
C GLY A 291 -5.87 -12.62 0.33
N GLY A 292 -7.14 -12.51 -0.02
CA GLY A 292 -8.23 -12.91 0.87
C GLY A 292 -8.25 -14.41 1.21
N ILE A 293 -7.80 -15.26 0.30
CA ILE A 293 -7.69 -16.72 0.53
C ILE A 293 -6.49 -17.05 1.43
N LEU A 294 -5.36 -16.39 1.21
CA LEU A 294 -4.09 -16.66 1.90
C LEU A 294 -3.89 -15.79 3.16
N ASN A 295 -4.94 -15.14 3.67
CA ASN A 295 -4.91 -14.28 4.86
C ASN A 295 -4.01 -13.05 4.71
N SER A 296 -3.93 -12.51 3.51
CA SER A 296 -3.30 -11.24 3.20
C SER A 296 -4.37 -10.17 2.87
N PHE A 297 -4.00 -9.13 2.16
CA PHE A 297 -4.77 -7.90 2.04
C PHE A 297 -4.98 -7.52 0.57
N PRO A 298 -5.72 -6.43 0.25
CA PRO A 298 -5.87 -5.96 -1.12
C PRO A 298 -4.54 -5.46 -1.71
N TYR A 299 -4.32 -5.76 -2.99
CA TYR A 299 -3.07 -5.49 -3.71
C TYR A 299 -3.18 -4.30 -4.65
N THR A 300 -2.06 -3.56 -4.76
CA THR A 300 -1.88 -2.40 -5.64
C THR A 300 -0.44 -2.37 -6.19
N ALA A 301 -0.21 -1.56 -7.23
CA ALA A 301 1.15 -1.19 -7.63
C ALA A 301 1.85 -0.40 -6.51
N PHE A 302 3.16 -0.60 -6.35
CA PHE A 302 3.95 0.12 -5.33
C PHE A 302 4.70 1.29 -5.96
N ALA A 303 4.21 2.50 -5.76
CA ALA A 303 4.71 3.73 -6.37
C ALA A 303 6.20 4.01 -6.08
N GLN A 304 6.71 3.61 -4.90
CA GLN A 304 8.12 3.75 -4.54
C GLN A 304 9.05 3.03 -5.53
N ASN A 305 8.59 1.90 -6.06
CA ASN A 305 9.37 1.09 -7.00
C ASN A 305 9.36 1.66 -8.42
N VAL A 306 8.38 2.49 -8.78
CA VAL A 306 8.40 3.28 -10.03
C VAL A 306 9.61 4.23 -10.04
N GLY A 307 9.83 4.91 -8.91
CA GLY A 307 11.01 5.76 -8.72
C GLY A 307 12.34 5.00 -8.83
N LEU A 308 12.38 3.75 -8.34
CA LEU A 308 13.58 2.91 -8.43
C LEU A 308 13.92 2.56 -9.90
N ILE A 309 12.93 2.24 -10.73
CA ILE A 309 13.13 1.98 -12.16
C ILE A 309 13.72 3.23 -12.83
N ALA A 310 13.19 4.41 -12.53
CA ALA A 310 13.69 5.68 -13.08
C ALA A 310 15.14 5.97 -12.68
N VAL A 311 15.50 5.71 -11.41
CA VAL A 311 16.84 5.98 -10.88
C VAL A 311 17.88 4.97 -11.36
N THR A 312 17.53 3.68 -11.41
CA THR A 312 18.46 2.61 -11.82
C THR A 312 18.57 2.48 -13.34
N GLY A 313 17.54 2.93 -14.06
CA GLY A 313 17.42 2.73 -15.49
C GLY A 313 17.21 1.25 -15.90
N VAL A 314 16.99 0.34 -14.97
CA VAL A 314 16.76 -1.09 -15.23
C VAL A 314 15.30 -1.32 -15.58
N LYS A 315 15.01 -1.51 -16.87
CA LYS A 315 13.66 -1.59 -17.43
C LYS A 315 13.09 -3.01 -17.51
N SER A 316 13.87 -4.03 -17.19
CA SER A 316 13.48 -5.43 -17.34
C SER A 316 12.39 -5.86 -16.36
N ARG A 317 11.26 -6.40 -16.88
CA ARG A 317 10.21 -7.00 -16.05
C ARG A 317 10.66 -8.29 -15.34
N PHE A 318 11.69 -8.97 -15.85
CA PHE A 318 12.22 -10.17 -15.22
C PHE A 318 13.00 -9.87 -13.94
N VAL A 319 13.56 -8.66 -13.81
CA VAL A 319 14.15 -8.18 -12.55
C VAL A 319 13.06 -8.10 -11.48
N VAL A 320 11.91 -7.53 -11.81
CA VAL A 320 10.79 -7.44 -10.87
C VAL A 320 10.13 -8.80 -10.64
N ALA A 321 10.14 -9.70 -11.64
CA ALA A 321 9.75 -11.10 -11.42
C ALA A 321 10.69 -11.81 -10.43
N ALA A 322 11.99 -11.56 -10.49
CA ALA A 322 12.94 -12.07 -9.49
C ALA A 322 12.64 -11.53 -8.08
N SER A 323 12.19 -10.27 -7.96
CA SER A 323 11.69 -9.74 -6.69
C SER A 323 10.51 -10.55 -6.16
N GLY A 324 9.59 -10.95 -7.05
CA GLY A 324 8.45 -11.81 -6.70
C GLY A 324 8.90 -13.16 -6.13
N VAL A 325 9.93 -13.76 -6.72
CA VAL A 325 10.52 -15.02 -6.20
C VAL A 325 11.15 -14.79 -4.82
N ILE A 326 11.90 -13.69 -4.64
CA ILE A 326 12.51 -13.35 -3.34
C ILE A 326 11.42 -13.15 -2.28
N LEU A 327 10.33 -12.43 -2.59
CA LEU A 327 9.21 -12.20 -1.67
C LEU A 327 8.51 -13.51 -1.26
N ILE A 328 8.29 -14.44 -2.21
CA ILE A 328 7.75 -15.77 -1.89
C ILE A 328 8.67 -16.49 -0.90
N LEU A 329 9.97 -16.49 -1.18
CA LEU A 329 10.94 -17.12 -0.27
C LEU A 329 10.91 -16.46 1.12
N LEU A 330 10.93 -15.12 1.20
CA LEU A 330 10.83 -14.39 2.47
C LEU A 330 9.55 -14.74 3.24
N GLY A 331 8.42 -14.88 2.55
CA GLY A 331 7.15 -15.28 3.14
C GLY A 331 7.13 -16.71 3.69
N LEU A 332 8.05 -17.56 3.26
CA LEU A 332 8.20 -18.93 3.80
C LEU A 332 9.11 -19.01 5.03
N PHE A 333 9.72 -17.88 5.48
CA PHE A 333 10.62 -17.82 6.62
C PHE A 333 10.03 -17.05 7.80
N PRO A 334 9.22 -17.67 8.69
CA PRO A 334 8.63 -17.00 9.85
C PRO A 334 9.63 -16.31 10.77
N LYS A 335 10.88 -16.79 10.86
CA LYS A 335 11.94 -16.12 11.65
C LYS A 335 12.19 -14.69 11.18
N LEU A 336 12.14 -14.42 9.87
CA LEU A 336 12.31 -13.06 9.35
C LEU A 336 11.10 -12.18 9.68
N ALA A 337 9.89 -12.74 9.59
CA ALA A 337 8.69 -12.04 10.02
C ALA A 337 8.69 -11.76 11.53
N ALA A 338 9.20 -12.68 12.35
CA ALA A 338 9.36 -12.50 13.79
C ALA A 338 10.35 -11.37 14.15
N ILE A 339 11.44 -11.21 13.40
CA ILE A 339 12.34 -10.06 13.53
C ILE A 339 11.58 -8.75 13.32
N VAL A 340 10.77 -8.69 12.26
CA VAL A 340 9.96 -7.50 11.95
C VAL A 340 8.88 -7.26 13.00
N ALA A 341 8.21 -8.30 13.46
CA ALA A 341 7.20 -8.23 14.51
C ALA A 341 7.79 -7.78 15.87
N SER A 342 9.09 -8.00 16.09
CA SER A 342 9.82 -7.56 17.28
C SER A 342 10.27 -6.09 17.23
N ILE A 343 10.02 -5.36 16.14
CA ILE A 343 10.35 -3.93 16.05
C ILE A 343 9.49 -3.16 17.07
N PRO A 344 10.08 -2.36 17.98
CA PRO A 344 9.30 -1.60 18.95
C PRO A 344 8.38 -0.58 18.27
N ASN A 345 7.18 -0.39 18.83
CA ASN A 345 6.22 0.58 18.33
C ASN A 345 6.84 1.98 18.17
N ALA A 346 7.65 2.42 19.12
CA ALA A 346 8.31 3.73 19.05
C ALA A 346 9.17 3.89 17.77
N VAL A 347 9.91 2.85 17.40
CA VAL A 347 10.70 2.81 16.15
C VAL A 347 9.80 2.83 14.94
N LEU A 348 8.74 1.99 14.93
CA LEU A 348 7.72 1.99 13.87
C LEU A 348 7.08 3.38 13.70
N GLY A 349 6.83 4.08 14.81
CA GLY A 349 6.25 5.42 14.81
C GLY A 349 7.13 6.46 14.15
N GLY A 350 8.42 6.48 14.48
CA GLY A 350 9.39 7.39 13.86
C GLY A 350 9.51 7.18 12.35
N ALA A 351 9.61 5.92 11.91
CA ALA A 351 9.62 5.56 10.51
C ALA A 351 8.25 5.82 9.83
N GLY A 352 7.15 5.55 10.54
CA GLY A 352 5.77 5.72 10.07
C GLY A 352 5.42 7.18 9.76
N ILE A 353 5.85 8.14 10.59
CA ILE A 353 5.66 9.58 10.32
C ILE A 353 6.28 9.96 8.98
N ALA A 354 7.51 9.52 8.71
CA ALA A 354 8.16 9.78 7.42
C ALA A 354 7.41 9.10 6.27
N MET A 355 7.04 7.83 6.43
CA MET A 355 6.40 7.03 5.39
C MET A 355 4.99 7.54 5.05
N PHE A 356 4.14 7.78 6.04
CA PHE A 356 2.78 8.29 5.80
C PHE A 356 2.79 9.75 5.36
N GLY A 357 3.77 10.55 5.85
CA GLY A 357 4.05 11.89 5.34
C GLY A 357 4.40 11.90 3.84
N MET A 358 5.15 10.92 3.35
CA MET A 358 5.43 10.78 1.92
C MET A 358 4.18 10.46 1.11
N ILE A 359 3.21 9.70 1.67
CA ILE A 359 1.91 9.48 1.01
C ILE A 359 1.15 10.81 0.88
N VAL A 360 1.07 11.60 1.97
CA VAL A 360 0.47 12.97 1.92
C VAL A 360 1.14 13.80 0.83
N ALA A 361 2.47 13.85 0.82
CA ALA A 361 3.24 14.63 -0.16
C ALA A 361 2.99 14.16 -1.61
N SER A 362 2.78 12.85 -1.83
CA SER A 362 2.41 12.31 -3.14
C SER A 362 1.03 12.79 -3.59
N GLY A 363 0.05 12.81 -2.67
CA GLY A 363 -1.27 13.39 -2.93
C GLY A 363 -1.19 14.88 -3.28
N ILE A 364 -0.44 15.66 -2.50
CA ILE A 364 -0.20 17.09 -2.76
C ILE A 364 0.47 17.29 -4.14
N ARG A 365 1.43 16.46 -4.51
CA ARG A 365 2.07 16.52 -5.84
C ARG A 365 1.07 16.29 -6.96
N SER A 366 0.11 15.38 -6.77
CA SER A 366 -0.98 15.14 -7.73
C SER A 366 -1.90 16.37 -7.83
N LEU A 367 -2.24 16.99 -6.69
CA LEU A 367 -3.02 18.23 -6.63
C LEU A 367 -2.29 19.42 -7.27
N GLY A 368 -0.98 19.45 -7.24
CA GLY A 368 -0.17 20.50 -7.91
C GLY A 368 -0.33 20.55 -9.42
N LYS A 369 -0.93 19.53 -10.04
CA LYS A 369 -1.26 19.48 -11.47
C LYS A 369 -2.67 20.00 -11.78
N VAL A 370 -3.43 20.38 -10.75
CA VAL A 370 -4.85 20.79 -10.85
C VAL A 370 -4.95 22.31 -10.87
N SER A 371 -5.78 22.87 -11.76
CA SER A 371 -6.16 24.27 -11.67
C SER A 371 -7.17 24.48 -10.53
N PHE A 372 -6.92 25.46 -9.69
CA PHE A 372 -7.82 25.89 -8.61
C PHE A 372 -8.58 27.17 -8.96
N GLU A 373 -8.52 27.60 -10.21
CA GLU A 373 -9.35 28.71 -10.69
C GLU A 373 -10.84 28.33 -10.63
N GLY A 374 -11.69 29.27 -10.22
CA GLY A 374 -13.14 29.06 -10.11
C GLY A 374 -13.60 28.38 -8.81
N ASN A 375 -12.74 28.10 -7.86
CA ASN A 375 -13.02 27.58 -6.50
C ASN A 375 -13.67 26.19 -6.39
N HIS A 376 -14.20 25.58 -7.45
CA HIS A 376 -14.86 24.27 -7.38
C HIS A 376 -13.89 23.17 -6.88
N ASN A 377 -12.70 23.10 -7.46
CA ASN A 377 -11.68 22.13 -7.06
C ASN A 377 -11.18 22.39 -5.63
N LEU A 378 -11.04 23.67 -5.23
CA LEU A 378 -10.66 24.03 -3.88
C LEU A 378 -11.70 23.56 -2.86
N MET A 379 -13.00 23.78 -3.15
CA MET A 379 -14.11 23.36 -2.30
C MET A 379 -14.18 21.82 -2.20
N LEU A 380 -13.97 21.11 -3.33
CA LEU A 380 -13.91 19.65 -3.36
C LEU A 380 -12.84 19.13 -2.41
N VAL A 381 -11.61 19.64 -2.53
CA VAL A 381 -10.47 19.23 -1.68
C VAL A 381 -10.76 19.53 -0.21
N ALA A 382 -11.21 20.76 0.09
CA ALA A 382 -11.45 21.23 1.45
C ALA A 382 -12.52 20.38 2.17
N ILE A 383 -13.68 20.17 1.52
CA ILE A 383 -14.79 19.41 2.14
C ILE A 383 -14.43 17.95 2.28
N SER A 384 -13.80 17.34 1.25
CA SER A 384 -13.46 15.91 1.29
C SER A 384 -12.45 15.61 2.39
N ILE A 385 -11.41 16.43 2.55
CA ILE A 385 -10.45 16.30 3.66
C ILE A 385 -11.15 16.57 5.01
N GLY A 386 -11.95 17.63 5.11
CA GLY A 386 -12.67 17.97 6.33
C GLY A 386 -13.56 16.83 6.83
N VAL A 387 -14.34 16.22 5.92
CA VAL A 387 -15.20 15.06 6.23
C VAL A 387 -14.37 13.84 6.64
N ALA A 388 -13.26 13.57 5.96
CA ALA A 388 -12.36 12.46 6.29
C ALA A 388 -11.70 12.62 7.68
N MET A 389 -11.57 13.85 8.16
CA MET A 389 -10.98 14.15 9.47
C MET A 389 -11.97 13.97 10.64
N ILE A 390 -13.28 13.94 10.38
CA ILE A 390 -14.30 13.83 11.46
C ILE A 390 -14.05 12.63 12.38
N PRO A 391 -13.88 11.39 11.88
CA PRO A 391 -13.67 10.24 12.76
C PRO A 391 -12.34 10.29 13.52
N ILE A 392 -11.34 11.01 13.01
CA ILE A 392 -10.06 11.23 13.69
C ILE A 392 -10.22 12.24 14.83
N ALA A 393 -10.84 13.37 14.55
CA ALA A 393 -11.02 14.45 15.51
C ALA A 393 -12.09 14.14 16.57
N ALA A 394 -13.14 13.41 16.20
CA ALA A 394 -14.26 13.05 17.05
C ALA A 394 -14.67 11.59 16.84
N PRO A 395 -13.97 10.60 17.43
CA PRO A 395 -14.19 9.17 17.18
C PRO A 395 -15.62 8.69 17.47
N ASN A 396 -16.34 9.38 18.37
CA ASN A 396 -17.71 9.04 18.76
C ASN A 396 -18.78 9.78 17.94
N PHE A 397 -18.41 10.63 16.98
CA PHE A 397 -19.34 11.46 16.22
C PHE A 397 -20.45 10.63 15.54
N TYR A 398 -20.11 9.46 15.03
CA TYR A 398 -21.03 8.55 14.36
C TYR A 398 -21.50 7.39 15.23
N ALA A 399 -21.32 7.44 16.56
CA ALA A 399 -21.64 6.32 17.46
C ALA A 399 -23.11 5.89 17.44
N ASN A 400 -24.03 6.86 17.21
CA ASN A 400 -25.47 6.61 17.19
C ASN A 400 -26.03 6.16 15.82
N PHE A 401 -25.16 6.05 14.80
CA PHE A 401 -25.57 5.57 13.48
C PHE A 401 -25.69 4.04 13.48
N PRO A 402 -26.52 3.45 12.59
CA PRO A 402 -26.57 2.00 12.42
C PRO A 402 -25.19 1.40 12.11
N ALA A 403 -24.92 0.17 12.57
CA ALA A 403 -23.62 -0.48 12.43
C ALA A 403 -23.09 -0.46 10.97
N TRP A 404 -23.96 -0.76 10.00
CA TRP A 404 -23.59 -0.71 8.59
C TRP A 404 -23.11 0.67 8.11
N ALA A 405 -23.71 1.73 8.62
CA ALA A 405 -23.31 3.10 8.27
C ALA A 405 -21.98 3.47 8.95
N GLN A 406 -21.76 2.98 10.19
CA GLN A 406 -20.51 3.23 10.89
C GLN A 406 -19.29 2.68 10.16
N ILE A 407 -19.38 1.54 9.45
CA ILE A 407 -18.29 0.97 8.64
C ILE A 407 -17.81 1.98 7.60
N ILE A 408 -18.74 2.71 6.98
CA ILE A 408 -18.43 3.71 5.95
C ILE A 408 -18.01 5.04 6.59
N LEU A 409 -18.80 5.55 7.52
CA LEU A 409 -18.66 6.90 8.08
C LEU A 409 -17.47 7.05 9.03
N LYS A 410 -17.13 6.00 9.79
CA LYS A 410 -15.95 6.00 10.68
C LYS A 410 -14.65 5.71 9.94
N SER A 411 -14.71 5.20 8.72
CA SER A 411 -13.54 5.13 7.84
C SER A 411 -13.36 6.45 7.10
N GLY A 412 -12.49 7.32 7.59
CA GLY A 412 -12.19 8.60 6.95
C GLY A 412 -11.73 8.43 5.50
N ILE A 413 -10.99 7.35 5.19
CA ILE A 413 -10.56 7.03 3.83
C ILE A 413 -11.77 6.73 2.94
N THR A 414 -12.67 5.84 3.36
CA THR A 414 -13.85 5.47 2.57
C THR A 414 -14.79 6.64 2.39
N PHE A 415 -15.14 7.33 3.49
CA PHE A 415 -16.11 8.43 3.44
C PHE A 415 -15.56 9.65 2.71
N GLY A 416 -14.29 10.00 2.93
CA GLY A 416 -13.62 11.07 2.20
C GLY A 416 -13.52 10.78 0.70
N SER A 417 -13.25 9.52 0.31
CA SER A 417 -13.21 9.11 -1.10
C SER A 417 -14.58 9.23 -1.77
N ILE A 418 -15.64 8.77 -1.11
CA ILE A 418 -17.02 8.93 -1.59
C ILE A 418 -17.34 10.42 -1.77
N MET A 419 -17.00 11.25 -0.77
CA MET A 419 -17.26 12.70 -0.83
C MET A 419 -16.50 13.35 -1.98
N ALA A 420 -15.23 13.01 -2.21
CA ALA A 420 -14.44 13.55 -3.31
C ALA A 420 -15.07 13.22 -4.68
N ILE A 421 -15.54 11.97 -4.86
CA ILE A 421 -16.21 11.55 -6.11
C ILE A 421 -17.54 12.30 -6.28
N LEU A 422 -18.37 12.35 -5.24
CA LEU A 422 -19.69 13.00 -5.30
C LEU A 422 -19.56 14.50 -5.56
N LEU A 423 -18.64 15.19 -4.87
CA LEU A 423 -18.39 16.60 -5.09
C LEU A 423 -17.84 16.89 -6.48
N ASN A 424 -16.99 16.02 -7.00
CA ASN A 424 -16.52 16.15 -8.39
C ASN A 424 -17.67 16.06 -9.38
N LEU A 425 -18.57 15.09 -9.21
CA LEU A 425 -19.76 14.96 -10.05
C LEU A 425 -20.70 16.16 -9.95
N LEU A 426 -20.87 16.70 -8.74
CA LEU A 426 -21.75 17.83 -8.47
C LEU A 426 -21.19 19.15 -9.02
N LEU A 427 -19.89 19.41 -8.76
CA LEU A 427 -19.27 20.72 -9.02
C LEU A 427 -18.67 20.81 -10.43
N ASN A 428 -18.08 19.72 -10.92
CA ASN A 428 -17.34 19.69 -12.19
C ASN A 428 -18.06 18.89 -13.28
N GLY A 429 -19.08 18.09 -12.92
CA GLY A 429 -19.76 17.18 -13.84
C GLY A 429 -18.89 15.99 -14.25
N VAL A 430 -19.37 15.24 -15.23
CA VAL A 430 -18.58 14.15 -15.84
C VAL A 430 -17.78 14.77 -16.99
N ASN A 431 -16.47 14.92 -16.81
CA ASN A 431 -15.60 15.43 -17.87
C ASN A 431 -15.75 14.60 -19.14
N ARG A 432 -16.21 15.21 -20.21
CA ARG A 432 -16.33 14.58 -21.52
C ARG A 432 -14.95 14.55 -22.19
N GLY A 433 -14.13 13.59 -21.80
CA GLY A 433 -13.19 12.87 -22.66
C GLY A 433 -12.06 13.60 -23.40
N ASP A 434 -11.73 14.85 -23.14
CA ASP A 434 -10.68 15.56 -23.87
C ASP A 434 -9.27 15.31 -23.31
N GLU A 435 -9.13 15.02 -22.01
CA GLU A 435 -7.83 14.77 -21.37
C GLU A 435 -7.21 13.40 -21.74
N ILE A 436 -8.01 12.37 -22.06
CA ILE A 436 -7.48 11.07 -22.51
C ILE A 436 -6.85 11.15 -23.90
N LYS A 437 -7.25 12.12 -24.73
CA LYS A 437 -6.64 12.38 -26.02
C LYS A 437 -5.30 13.09 -25.91
N GLU A 438 -5.07 13.88 -24.87
CA GLU A 438 -3.81 14.56 -24.64
C GLU A 438 -2.75 13.67 -23.99
N MET A 439 -3.14 12.77 -23.04
CA MET A 439 -2.21 11.81 -22.44
C MET A 439 -1.75 10.71 -23.41
N GLY A 440 -2.53 10.41 -24.45
CA GLY A 440 -2.15 9.45 -25.49
C GLY A 440 -1.49 10.08 -26.73
N ARG A 441 -1.28 11.42 -26.74
CA ARG A 441 -0.62 12.16 -27.84
C ARG A 441 0.69 12.85 -27.47
N ARG A 442 1.09 12.81 -26.20
CA ARG A 442 2.43 13.16 -25.72
C ARG A 442 3.20 11.89 -25.39
#